data_6523ea53ed08a620408055613cc465da
#
_entry.id   6523ea53ed08a620408055613cc465da
#
_cell.length_a   1.000
_cell.length_b   1.000
_cell.length_c   1.000
_cell.angle_alpha   90.00
_cell.angle_beta   90.00
_cell.angle_gamma   90.00
#
_symmetry.space_group_name_H-M   'P 1'
#
loop_
_entity.id
_entity.type
_entity.pdbx_description
1 polymer ?
#
loop_
_entity_poly.entity_id
_entity_poly.type
_entity_poly.pdbx_seq_one_letter_code
_entity_poly.pdbx_strand_id
1 'polypeptide(L)'
;MSKKEVGPDKKSEVMRVILNISKTLAKEQQGALFVVADPDKIKSHYRPHYPQIQFAGNILTKGMDAVIEKLATLDGAVVLSPEGELIAYGSRILKSEEILGFGTKHAAARGITLFDESFTAVLVSEETGWIKVFQKGDIVLETDSVDIEPSTLDKVSRFLTNQDMALLASAGIAAATVGASAVLIVGGAYMVVRTAGSMISSALKKEKRK
;
A
#
# COMPACT_ATOMS: atom_id res chain seq x y z
N MET A 1 -24.73 9.57 13.38
CA MET A 1 -24.31 8.20 12.97
C MET A 1 -22.92 7.99 13.51
N SER A 2 -22.73 7.04 14.41
CA SER A 2 -21.42 6.77 15.03
C SER A 2 -20.48 6.19 13.96
N LYS A 3 -19.33 6.85 13.69
CA LYS A 3 -18.24 6.29 12.88
C LYS A 3 -17.75 5.04 13.60
N LYS A 4 -18.01 3.87 13.03
CA LYS A 4 -17.46 2.62 13.51
C LYS A 4 -15.95 2.67 13.20
N GLU A 5 -15.11 2.87 14.19
CA GLU A 5 -13.65 2.73 14.01
C GLU A 5 -13.37 1.32 13.51
N VAL A 6 -12.74 1.25 12.35
CA VAL A 6 -12.32 -0.04 11.78
C VAL A 6 -11.20 -0.57 12.64
N GLY A 7 -11.41 -1.72 13.24
CA GLY A 7 -10.38 -2.37 14.04
C GLY A 7 -9.11 -2.63 13.21
N PRO A 8 -7.92 -2.57 13.83
CA PRO A 8 -6.63 -2.71 13.14
C PRO A 8 -6.52 -4.02 12.32
N ASP A 9 -7.26 -5.03 12.69
CA ASP A 9 -7.26 -6.34 12.03
C ASP A 9 -7.87 -6.29 10.61
N LYS A 10 -8.99 -5.59 10.44
CA LYS A 10 -9.70 -5.51 9.16
C LYS A 10 -8.92 -4.72 8.10
N LYS A 11 -8.30 -3.62 8.48
CA LYS A 11 -7.41 -2.86 7.58
C LYS A 11 -6.20 -3.68 7.14
N SER A 12 -5.62 -4.45 8.06
CA SER A 12 -4.50 -5.35 7.76
C SER A 12 -4.90 -6.43 6.76
N GLU A 13 -6.12 -6.96 6.89
CA GLU A 13 -6.64 -7.98 5.99
C GLU A 13 -6.88 -7.40 4.58
N VAL A 14 -7.46 -6.21 4.47
CA VAL A 14 -7.61 -5.49 3.21
C VAL A 14 -6.24 -5.24 2.56
N MET A 15 -5.28 -4.75 3.32
CA MET A 15 -3.92 -4.51 2.82
C MET A 15 -3.25 -5.80 2.35
N ARG A 16 -3.43 -6.91 3.07
CA ARG A 16 -2.91 -8.22 2.68
C ARG A 16 -3.46 -8.68 1.34
N VAL A 17 -4.77 -8.52 1.10
CA VAL A 17 -5.39 -8.89 -0.18
C VAL A 17 -4.87 -7.99 -1.31
N ILE A 18 -4.77 -6.67 -1.09
CA ILE A 18 -4.20 -5.74 -2.08
C ILE A 18 -2.77 -6.14 -2.44
N LEU A 19 -1.92 -6.46 -1.46
CA LEU A 19 -0.54 -6.87 -1.71
C LEU A 19 -0.48 -8.21 -2.46
N ASN A 20 -1.38 -9.15 -2.21
CA ASN A 20 -1.47 -10.39 -2.97
C ASN A 20 -1.85 -10.15 -4.44
N ILE A 21 -2.87 -9.31 -4.70
CA ILE A 21 -3.22 -8.89 -6.06
C ILE A 21 -2.04 -8.19 -6.73
N SER A 22 -1.37 -7.29 -6.01
CA SER A 22 -0.21 -6.56 -6.51
C SER A 22 0.93 -7.51 -6.92
N LYS A 23 1.15 -8.61 -6.18
CA LYS A 23 2.13 -9.64 -6.55
C LYS A 23 1.78 -10.34 -7.87
N THR A 24 0.51 -10.67 -8.06
CA THR A 24 0.04 -11.28 -9.32
C THR A 24 0.28 -10.33 -10.48
N LEU A 25 -0.18 -9.07 -10.36
CA LEU A 25 0.00 -8.05 -11.40
C LEU A 25 1.47 -7.76 -11.70
N ALA A 26 2.32 -7.73 -10.68
CA ALA A 26 3.75 -7.51 -10.85
C ALA A 26 4.43 -8.66 -11.62
N LYS A 27 4.05 -9.92 -11.36
CA LYS A 27 4.52 -11.08 -12.12
C LYS A 27 4.07 -11.05 -13.58
N GLU A 28 2.89 -10.51 -13.83
CA GLU A 28 2.33 -10.32 -15.17
C GLU A 28 2.85 -9.04 -15.86
N GLN A 29 3.74 -8.28 -15.21
CA GLN A 29 4.26 -6.98 -15.67
C GLN A 29 3.14 -5.97 -15.96
N GLN A 30 2.08 -6.02 -15.16
CA GLN A 30 0.95 -5.11 -15.26
C GLN A 30 1.03 -4.01 -14.19
N GLY A 31 1.04 -2.77 -14.64
CA GLY A 31 1.05 -1.62 -13.75
C GLY A 31 -0.33 -1.35 -13.15
N ALA A 32 -0.39 -1.14 -11.83
CA ALA A 32 -1.63 -0.84 -11.13
C ALA A 32 -1.44 0.20 -10.03
N LEU A 33 -2.52 0.89 -9.68
CA LEU A 33 -2.56 1.80 -8.54
C LEU A 33 -3.80 1.51 -7.70
N PHE A 34 -3.60 1.16 -6.43
CA PHE A 34 -4.64 1.05 -5.43
C PHE A 34 -4.55 2.23 -4.47
N VAL A 35 -5.68 2.81 -4.09
CA VAL A 35 -5.77 3.86 -3.09
C VAL A 35 -6.75 3.41 -2.01
N VAL A 36 -6.28 3.30 -0.77
CA VAL A 36 -7.11 3.00 0.41
C VAL A 36 -7.37 4.29 1.14
N ALA A 37 -8.63 4.72 1.20
CA ALA A 37 -9.01 6.03 1.68
C ALA A 37 -10.41 6.03 2.30
N ASP A 38 -10.63 6.92 3.27
CA ASP A 38 -11.97 7.20 3.82
C ASP A 38 -12.89 7.71 2.69
N PRO A 39 -14.08 7.09 2.47
CA PRO A 39 -14.99 7.45 1.39
C PRO A 39 -15.41 8.92 1.38
N ASP A 40 -15.66 9.51 2.54
CA ASP A 40 -16.10 10.90 2.66
C ASP A 40 -14.98 11.88 2.28
N LYS A 41 -13.73 11.52 2.60
CA LYS A 41 -12.56 12.36 2.34
C LYS A 41 -12.09 12.27 0.89
N ILE A 42 -12.16 11.08 0.27
CA ILE A 42 -11.65 10.86 -1.10
C ILE A 42 -12.61 11.34 -2.19
N LYS A 43 -13.90 11.49 -1.90
CA LYS A 43 -14.98 11.70 -2.87
C LYS A 43 -14.74 12.79 -3.91
N SER A 44 -14.07 13.89 -3.56
CA SER A 44 -13.76 15.00 -4.47
C SER A 44 -12.36 14.93 -5.08
N HIS A 45 -11.60 13.85 -4.85
CA HIS A 45 -10.18 13.76 -5.21
C HIS A 45 -9.88 12.70 -6.27
N TYR A 46 -10.91 12.11 -6.87
CA TYR A 46 -10.77 11.24 -8.03
C TYR A 46 -11.86 11.52 -9.08
N ARG A 47 -11.60 11.15 -10.32
CA ARG A 47 -12.55 11.20 -11.44
C ARG A 47 -12.48 9.88 -12.21
N PRO A 48 -13.57 9.11 -12.30
CA PRO A 48 -13.62 7.90 -13.11
C PRO A 48 -13.42 8.21 -14.60
N HIS A 49 -12.63 7.38 -15.28
CA HIS A 49 -12.50 7.38 -16.75
C HIS A 49 -13.61 6.56 -17.42
N TYR A 50 -14.20 5.61 -16.67
CA TYR A 50 -15.20 4.67 -17.15
C TYR A 50 -16.51 4.81 -16.39
N PRO A 51 -17.64 4.40 -16.98
CA PRO A 51 -18.89 4.24 -16.24
C PRO A 51 -18.68 3.33 -15.03
N GLN A 52 -19.14 3.74 -13.87
CA GLN A 52 -19.01 2.95 -12.66
C GLN A 52 -20.21 2.02 -12.49
N ILE A 53 -19.95 0.73 -12.38
CA ILE A 53 -20.97 -0.27 -12.03
C ILE A 53 -21.18 -0.20 -10.53
N GLN A 54 -22.39 0.17 -10.12
CA GLN A 54 -22.76 0.18 -8.71
C GLN A 54 -23.06 -1.25 -8.25
N PHE A 55 -22.12 -1.84 -7.53
CA PHE A 55 -22.33 -3.07 -6.80
C PHE A 55 -21.68 -2.98 -5.42
N ALA A 56 -22.30 -3.59 -4.44
CA ALA A 56 -21.75 -3.67 -3.09
C ALA A 56 -20.60 -4.71 -3.07
N GLY A 57 -19.43 -4.33 -3.60
CA GLY A 57 -18.27 -5.20 -3.67
C GLY A 57 -17.28 -4.91 -2.54
N ASN A 58 -17.02 -5.93 -1.72
CA ASN A 58 -15.97 -5.85 -0.70
C ASN A 58 -14.84 -6.81 -1.06
N ILE A 59 -13.60 -6.31 -1.08
CA ILE A 59 -12.40 -7.08 -1.47
C ILE A 59 -12.19 -8.34 -0.62
N LEU A 60 -12.74 -8.37 0.60
CA LEU A 60 -12.67 -9.52 1.50
C LEU A 60 -13.73 -10.60 1.18
N THR A 61 -14.67 -10.31 0.28
CA THR A 61 -15.65 -11.30 -0.17
C THR A 61 -14.98 -12.28 -1.13
N LYS A 62 -15.24 -13.57 -0.94
CA LYS A 62 -14.66 -14.63 -1.77
C LYS A 62 -14.87 -14.37 -3.27
N GLY A 63 -13.78 -14.35 -4.04
CA GLY A 63 -13.79 -14.11 -5.48
C GLY A 63 -13.75 -12.64 -5.89
N MET A 64 -13.94 -11.69 -4.96
CA MET A 64 -13.82 -10.26 -5.28
C MET A 64 -12.38 -9.82 -5.53
N ASP A 65 -11.41 -10.51 -4.95
CA ASP A 65 -9.99 -10.35 -5.25
C ASP A 65 -9.70 -10.48 -6.74
N ALA A 66 -10.24 -11.52 -7.39
CA ALA A 66 -10.08 -11.73 -8.83
C ALA A 66 -10.80 -10.64 -9.68
N VAL A 67 -11.97 -10.17 -9.24
CA VAL A 67 -12.67 -9.06 -9.91
C VAL A 67 -11.85 -7.78 -9.80
N ILE A 68 -11.38 -7.44 -8.60
CA ILE A 68 -10.58 -6.23 -8.35
C ILE A 68 -9.24 -6.29 -9.09
N GLU A 69 -8.62 -7.45 -9.20
CA GLU A 69 -7.42 -7.66 -10.02
C GLU A 69 -7.65 -7.22 -11.48
N LYS A 70 -8.75 -7.65 -12.08
CA LYS A 70 -9.09 -7.25 -13.46
C LYS A 70 -9.46 -5.76 -13.56
N LEU A 71 -10.14 -5.19 -12.57
CA LEU A 71 -10.41 -3.75 -12.54
C LEU A 71 -9.13 -2.92 -12.37
N ALA A 72 -8.11 -3.45 -11.70
CA ALA A 72 -6.84 -2.77 -11.50
C ALA A 72 -5.97 -2.69 -12.77
N THR A 73 -6.26 -3.49 -13.80
CA THR A 73 -5.58 -3.41 -15.10
C THR A 73 -6.14 -2.28 -16.00
N LEU A 74 -7.26 -1.69 -15.63
CA LEU A 74 -7.80 -0.53 -16.32
C LEU A 74 -6.91 0.71 -16.06
N ASP A 75 -6.90 1.64 -17.01
CA ASP A 75 -6.20 2.91 -16.78
C ASP A 75 -6.81 3.68 -15.62
N GLY A 76 -5.95 4.16 -14.72
CA GLY A 76 -6.34 4.84 -13.49
C GLY A 76 -6.11 4.00 -12.23
N ALA A 77 -6.77 4.41 -11.15
CA ALA A 77 -6.65 3.76 -9.85
C ALA A 77 -7.91 2.97 -9.48
N VAL A 78 -7.74 1.93 -8.68
CA VAL A 78 -8.80 1.32 -7.88
C VAL A 78 -8.81 1.99 -6.52
N VAL A 79 -9.96 2.52 -6.12
CA VAL A 79 -10.15 3.20 -4.83
C VAL A 79 -11.00 2.31 -3.94
N LEU A 80 -10.47 2.01 -2.76
CA LEU A 80 -11.07 1.14 -1.76
C LEU A 80 -11.23 1.87 -0.43
N SER A 81 -12.23 1.51 0.36
CA SER A 81 -12.32 1.96 1.74
C SER A 81 -11.37 1.16 2.64
N PRO A 82 -11.05 1.65 3.85
CA PRO A 82 -10.31 0.87 4.84
C PRO A 82 -11.00 -0.43 5.26
N GLU A 83 -12.31 -0.51 5.07
CA GLU A 83 -13.14 -1.70 5.31
C GLU A 83 -13.14 -2.68 4.15
N GLY A 84 -12.53 -2.29 3.01
CA GLY A 84 -12.40 -3.09 1.80
C GLY A 84 -13.53 -2.92 0.79
N GLU A 85 -14.40 -1.93 0.95
CA GLU A 85 -15.46 -1.62 -0.01
C GLU A 85 -14.86 -0.96 -1.26
N LEU A 86 -15.27 -1.41 -2.44
CA LEU A 86 -14.90 -0.80 -3.70
C LEU A 86 -15.66 0.52 -3.88
N ILE A 87 -14.92 1.63 -3.88
CA ILE A 87 -15.46 2.99 -4.05
C ILE A 87 -15.49 3.36 -5.54
N ALA A 88 -14.38 3.10 -6.25
CA ALA A 88 -14.25 3.41 -7.67
C ALA A 88 -13.13 2.59 -8.31
N TYR A 89 -13.19 2.45 -9.62
CA TYR A 89 -12.13 1.81 -10.42
C TYR A 89 -11.82 2.62 -11.68
N GLY A 90 -10.66 2.38 -12.29
CA GLY A 90 -10.25 3.09 -13.48
C GLY A 90 -10.36 4.60 -13.30
N SER A 91 -9.88 5.11 -12.17
CA SER A 91 -10.12 6.49 -11.75
C SER A 91 -8.83 7.31 -11.76
N ARG A 92 -8.87 8.48 -12.40
CA ARG A 92 -7.79 9.46 -12.30
C ARG A 92 -7.80 10.08 -10.91
N ILE A 93 -6.69 10.03 -10.23
CA ILE A 93 -6.46 10.76 -8.98
C ILE A 93 -6.16 12.22 -9.31
N LEU A 94 -6.87 13.15 -8.67
CA LEU A 94 -6.77 14.59 -8.95
C LEU A 94 -5.65 15.28 -8.17
N LYS A 95 -5.17 14.65 -7.09
CA LYS A 95 -4.01 15.11 -6.31
C LYS A 95 -2.79 14.36 -6.79
N SER A 96 -1.87 15.06 -7.43
CA SER A 96 -0.61 14.50 -7.92
C SER A 96 0.55 15.41 -7.53
N GLU A 97 1.66 14.81 -7.13
CA GLU A 97 2.91 15.50 -6.81
C GLU A 97 4.03 14.85 -7.60
N GLU A 98 4.63 15.61 -8.51
CA GLU A 98 5.66 15.07 -9.40
C GLU A 98 6.90 14.62 -8.65
N ILE A 99 7.43 13.48 -9.06
CA ILE A 99 8.71 12.93 -8.58
C ILE A 99 9.60 12.81 -9.81
N LEU A 100 10.75 13.49 -9.79
CA LEU A 100 11.72 13.42 -10.88
C LEU A 100 12.13 11.97 -11.16
N GLY A 101 11.99 11.55 -12.43
CA GLY A 101 12.34 10.18 -12.86
C GLY A 101 11.24 9.13 -12.66
N PHE A 102 10.03 9.53 -12.25
CA PHE A 102 8.89 8.63 -12.07
C PHE A 102 7.67 9.04 -12.89
N GLY A 103 6.84 8.08 -13.28
CA GLY A 103 5.65 8.30 -14.09
C GLY A 103 4.43 8.80 -13.30
N THR A 104 3.33 9.02 -14.03
CA THR A 104 2.09 9.61 -13.51
C THR A 104 1.45 8.85 -12.34
N LYS A 105 1.53 7.51 -12.31
CA LYS A 105 1.01 6.69 -11.21
C LYS A 105 1.78 6.95 -9.90
N HIS A 106 3.12 7.19 -9.98
CA HIS A 106 3.92 7.57 -8.82
C HIS A 106 3.53 8.96 -8.29
N ALA A 107 3.37 9.93 -9.20
CA ALA A 107 2.94 11.28 -8.84
C ALA A 107 1.56 11.28 -8.17
N ALA A 108 0.62 10.46 -8.67
CA ALA A 108 -0.70 10.28 -8.10
C ALA A 108 -0.65 9.63 -6.71
N ALA A 109 0.13 8.55 -6.54
CA ALA A 109 0.31 7.87 -5.27
C ALA A 109 0.89 8.80 -4.19
N ARG A 110 1.92 9.57 -4.54
CA ARG A 110 2.52 10.56 -3.64
C ARG A 110 1.53 11.67 -3.31
N GLY A 111 0.93 12.30 -4.31
CA GLY A 111 0.06 13.46 -4.12
C GLY A 111 -1.16 13.16 -3.27
N ILE A 112 -1.80 12.00 -3.47
CA ILE A 112 -2.98 11.63 -2.68
C ILE A 112 -2.64 11.29 -1.23
N THR A 113 -1.48 10.69 -0.97
CA THR A 113 -1.02 10.35 0.39
C THR A 113 -0.40 11.53 1.13
N LEU A 114 0.05 12.58 0.41
CA LEU A 114 0.39 13.87 0.99
C LEU A 114 -0.86 14.68 1.36
N PHE A 115 -1.93 14.57 0.57
CA PHE A 115 -3.18 15.28 0.79
C PHE A 115 -3.85 14.86 2.10
N ASP A 116 -3.88 13.56 2.42
CA ASP A 116 -4.38 13.05 3.70
C ASP A 116 -3.49 11.92 4.21
N GLU A 117 -2.87 12.12 5.38
CA GLU A 117 -1.93 11.17 5.99
C GLU A 117 -2.56 9.81 6.37
N SER A 118 -3.89 9.74 6.45
CA SER A 118 -4.62 8.49 6.71
C SER A 118 -4.74 7.59 5.47
N PHE A 119 -4.44 8.15 4.28
CA PHE A 119 -4.52 7.41 3.03
C PHE A 119 -3.27 6.57 2.80
N THR A 120 -3.47 5.45 2.13
CA THR A 120 -2.38 4.57 1.70
C THR A 120 -2.55 4.31 0.21
N ALA A 121 -1.46 4.40 -0.55
CA ALA A 121 -1.46 4.01 -1.95
C ALA A 121 -0.49 2.86 -2.19
N VAL A 122 -0.91 1.85 -2.95
CA VAL A 122 -0.09 0.72 -3.38
C VAL A 122 0.05 0.78 -4.88
N LEU A 123 1.28 0.93 -5.34
CA LEU A 123 1.65 1.04 -6.74
C LEU A 123 2.38 -0.22 -7.20
N VAL A 124 1.96 -0.79 -8.31
CA VAL A 124 2.71 -1.79 -9.07
C VAL A 124 3.34 -1.09 -10.25
N SER A 125 4.66 -1.12 -10.34
CA SER A 125 5.41 -0.54 -11.47
C SER A 125 5.40 -1.52 -12.65
N GLU A 126 4.87 -1.07 -13.77
CA GLU A 126 4.88 -1.83 -15.03
C GLU A 126 6.30 -2.06 -15.54
N GLU A 127 7.17 -1.05 -15.39
CA GLU A 127 8.53 -1.08 -15.91
C GLU A 127 9.46 -2.03 -15.14
N THR A 128 9.29 -2.10 -13.82
CA THR A 128 10.21 -2.82 -12.93
C THR A 128 9.59 -4.04 -12.25
N GLY A 129 8.26 -4.19 -12.29
CA GLY A 129 7.54 -5.20 -11.51
C GLY A 129 7.60 -4.98 -10.00
N TRP A 130 8.08 -3.82 -9.55
CA TRP A 130 8.19 -3.51 -8.12
C TRP A 130 6.87 -3.02 -7.54
N ILE A 131 6.61 -3.45 -6.31
CA ILE A 131 5.48 -2.97 -5.51
C ILE A 131 6.01 -1.89 -4.58
N LYS A 132 5.34 -0.72 -4.58
CA LYS A 132 5.67 0.40 -3.71
C LYS A 132 4.44 0.81 -2.92
N VAL A 133 4.61 1.00 -1.62
CA VAL A 133 3.54 1.50 -0.74
C VAL A 133 3.88 2.91 -0.30
N PHE A 134 2.95 3.83 -0.54
CA PHE A 134 3.05 5.23 -0.17
C PHE A 134 2.17 5.53 1.03
N GLN A 135 2.72 6.24 2.00
CA GLN A 135 2.00 6.85 3.12
C GLN A 135 2.64 8.20 3.43
N LYS A 136 1.84 9.21 3.73
CA LYS A 136 2.32 10.57 4.05
C LYS A 136 3.24 11.17 2.98
N GLY A 137 3.01 10.82 1.72
CA GLY A 137 3.81 11.26 0.59
C GLY A 137 5.14 10.54 0.37
N ASP A 138 5.51 9.61 1.25
CA ASP A 138 6.77 8.87 1.16
C ASP A 138 6.54 7.39 0.83
N ILE A 139 7.54 6.78 0.16
CA ILE A 139 7.57 5.34 -0.05
C ILE A 139 7.99 4.68 1.27
N VAL A 140 7.05 4.03 1.94
CA VAL A 140 7.30 3.32 3.22
C VAL A 140 7.71 1.87 3.02
N LEU A 141 7.36 1.29 1.88
CA LEU A 141 7.72 -0.06 1.49
C LEU A 141 8.00 -0.11 0.00
N GLU A 142 9.08 -0.79 -0.38
CA GLU A 142 9.42 -1.10 -1.77
C GLU A 142 9.94 -2.53 -1.84
N THR A 143 9.38 -3.35 -2.72
CA THR A 143 9.77 -4.76 -2.88
C THR A 143 9.68 -5.21 -4.32
N ASP A 144 10.56 -6.11 -4.73
CA ASP A 144 10.60 -6.73 -6.05
C ASP A 144 9.54 -7.83 -6.26
N SER A 145 8.67 -8.04 -5.29
CA SER A 145 7.44 -8.85 -5.33
C SER A 145 7.55 -10.36 -5.49
N VAL A 146 8.69 -10.92 -5.86
CA VAL A 146 8.64 -12.27 -6.45
C VAL A 146 8.36 -13.36 -5.44
N ASP A 147 8.88 -13.31 -4.21
CA ASP A 147 8.83 -14.46 -3.30
C ASP A 147 8.52 -14.13 -1.83
N ILE A 148 7.62 -13.19 -1.58
CA ILE A 148 7.18 -12.93 -0.20
C ILE A 148 6.28 -14.09 0.25
N GLU A 149 6.72 -14.83 1.27
CA GLU A 149 5.89 -15.87 1.89
C GLU A 149 4.60 -15.29 2.50
N PRO A 150 3.50 -16.06 2.54
CA PRO A 150 2.22 -15.59 3.12
C PRO A 150 2.34 -15.08 4.56
N SER A 151 3.16 -15.76 5.39
CA SER A 151 3.43 -15.35 6.77
C SER A 151 4.12 -13.98 6.87
N THR A 152 4.95 -13.64 5.91
CA THR A 152 5.63 -12.36 5.80
C THR A 152 4.68 -11.26 5.32
N LEU A 153 3.81 -11.58 4.36
CA LEU A 153 2.75 -10.65 3.93
C LEU A 153 1.83 -10.24 5.08
N ASP A 154 1.47 -11.18 5.96
CA ASP A 154 0.67 -10.86 7.15
C ASP A 154 1.39 -9.87 8.08
N LYS A 155 2.68 -10.06 8.30
CA LYS A 155 3.48 -9.16 9.14
C LYS A 155 3.66 -7.79 8.50
N VAL A 156 3.90 -7.76 7.19
CA VAL A 156 4.02 -6.51 6.42
C VAL A 156 2.71 -5.75 6.40
N SER A 157 1.57 -6.42 6.16
CA SER A 157 0.26 -5.76 6.15
C SER A 157 -0.10 -5.16 7.51
N ARG A 158 0.21 -5.87 8.60
CA ARG A 158 0.05 -5.34 9.97
C ARG A 158 0.98 -4.17 10.25
N PHE A 159 2.23 -4.22 9.79
CA PHE A 159 3.16 -3.10 9.91
C PHE A 159 2.65 -1.87 9.18
N LEU A 160 2.21 -2.00 7.93
CA LEU A 160 1.67 -0.91 7.14
C LEU A 160 0.42 -0.28 7.77
N THR A 161 -0.35 -1.07 8.52
CA THR A 161 -1.58 -0.60 9.18
C THR A 161 -1.31 0.03 10.54
N ASN A 162 -0.43 -0.56 11.35
CA ASN A 162 -0.21 -0.18 12.74
C ASN A 162 1.11 0.56 12.97
N GLN A 163 2.00 0.61 11.96
CA GLN A 163 3.35 1.19 12.04
C GLN A 163 4.20 0.62 13.20
N ASP A 164 3.93 -0.62 13.61
CA ASP A 164 4.66 -1.29 14.69
C ASP A 164 5.89 -2.01 14.16
N MET A 165 7.07 -1.41 14.40
CA MET A 165 8.37 -1.97 13.99
C MET A 165 8.69 -3.31 14.64
N ALA A 166 8.08 -3.64 15.79
CA ALA A 166 8.30 -4.93 16.45
C ALA A 166 7.76 -6.10 15.61
N LEU A 167 6.75 -5.86 14.77
CA LEU A 167 6.21 -6.86 13.85
C LEU A 167 7.22 -7.24 12.77
N LEU A 168 8.01 -6.30 12.28
CA LEU A 168 9.08 -6.58 11.30
C LEU A 168 10.24 -7.32 11.94
N ALA A 169 10.66 -6.94 13.15
CA ALA A 169 11.72 -7.62 13.88
C ALA A 169 11.37 -9.09 14.18
N SER A 170 10.09 -9.38 14.50
CA SER A 170 9.64 -10.75 14.78
C SER A 170 9.59 -11.65 13.54
N ALA A 171 9.75 -11.10 12.34
CA ALA A 171 9.77 -11.83 11.08
C ALA A 171 11.14 -12.45 10.76
N GLY A 172 12.13 -12.35 11.66
CA GLY A 172 13.50 -12.82 11.41
C GLY A 172 14.24 -11.97 10.38
N ILE A 173 13.82 -10.72 10.24
CA ILE A 173 14.32 -9.80 9.24
C ILE A 173 15.59 -9.14 9.80
N ALA A 174 16.73 -9.49 9.23
CA ALA A 174 17.96 -8.77 9.49
C ALA A 174 17.85 -7.36 8.88
N ALA A 175 17.68 -6.34 9.71
CA ALA A 175 17.67 -4.96 9.26
C ALA A 175 19.13 -4.47 9.10
N ALA A 176 19.56 -4.25 7.88
CA ALA A 176 20.73 -3.43 7.62
C ALA A 176 20.26 -1.97 7.45
N THR A 177 20.64 -1.10 8.39
CA THR A 177 20.30 0.33 8.28
C THR A 177 21.32 1.04 7.41
N VAL A 178 20.88 1.53 6.26
CA VAL A 178 21.65 2.45 5.43
C VAL A 178 20.94 3.80 5.46
N GLY A 179 21.37 4.68 6.35
CA GLY A 179 20.73 5.99 6.54
C GLY A 179 19.34 5.89 7.19
N ALA A 180 18.36 6.62 6.66
CA ALA A 180 16.96 6.60 7.14
C ALA A 180 16.12 5.43 6.60
N SER A 181 16.73 4.46 5.91
CA SER A 181 16.04 3.33 5.30
C SER A 181 16.57 2.02 5.89
N ALA A 182 15.67 1.09 6.21
CA ALA A 182 16.01 -0.27 6.54
C ALA A 182 15.82 -1.15 5.30
N VAL A 183 16.88 -1.81 4.85
CA VAL A 183 16.79 -2.84 3.81
C VAL A 183 16.55 -4.17 4.50
N LEU A 184 15.45 -4.80 4.16
CA LEU A 184 15.02 -6.08 4.72
C LEU A 184 15.15 -7.13 3.63
N ILE A 185 15.81 -8.24 3.94
CA ILE A 185 15.88 -9.40 3.05
C ILE A 185 15.03 -10.50 3.67
N VAL A 186 13.96 -10.88 2.99
CA VAL A 186 13.03 -11.88 3.47
C VAL A 186 12.82 -12.92 2.38
N GLY A 187 13.22 -14.16 2.65
CA GLY A 187 13.03 -15.27 1.70
C GLY A 187 13.69 -15.03 0.33
N GLY A 188 14.77 -14.23 0.28
CA GLY A 188 15.45 -13.85 -0.97
C GLY A 188 14.90 -12.62 -1.67
N ALA A 189 13.76 -12.05 -1.20
CA ALA A 189 13.23 -10.80 -1.73
C ALA A 189 13.84 -9.59 -1.03
N TYR A 190 14.20 -8.57 -1.80
CA TYR A 190 14.67 -7.29 -1.26
C TYR A 190 13.47 -6.41 -0.90
N MET A 191 13.43 -5.96 0.35
CA MET A 191 12.40 -5.05 0.84
C MET A 191 13.05 -3.83 1.45
N VAL A 192 12.74 -2.65 0.95
CA VAL A 192 13.21 -1.38 1.50
C VAL A 192 12.09 -0.76 2.31
N VAL A 193 12.28 -0.64 3.62
CA VAL A 193 11.35 0.08 4.50
C VAL A 193 11.98 1.42 4.85
N ARG A 194 11.34 2.50 4.42
CA ARG A 194 11.73 3.86 4.81
C ARG A 194 10.87 4.28 5.98
N THR A 195 11.50 4.47 7.11
CA THR A 195 10.83 5.05 8.28
C THR A 195 11.13 6.54 8.32
N ALA A 196 10.11 7.36 8.62
CA ALA A 196 10.35 8.77 8.90
C ALA A 196 11.40 8.88 10.01
N GLY A 197 12.46 9.66 9.80
CA GLY A 197 13.70 9.67 10.58
C GLY A 197 13.58 9.88 12.11
N SER A 198 12.38 10.15 12.62
CA SER A 198 12.11 10.29 14.06
C SER A 198 11.91 8.95 14.79
N MET A 199 11.54 7.86 14.10
CA MET A 199 11.24 6.57 14.75
C MET A 199 12.50 5.74 15.00
N ILE A 200 13.51 5.82 14.13
CA ILE A 200 14.75 5.04 14.27
C ILE A 200 15.56 5.53 15.48
N SER A 201 15.59 6.84 15.74
CA SER A 201 16.34 7.40 16.87
C SER A 201 15.76 6.98 18.23
N SER A 202 14.45 6.76 18.33
CA SER A 202 13.80 6.31 19.57
C SER A 202 14.00 4.80 19.84
N ALA A 203 14.02 3.97 18.80
CA ALA A 203 14.26 2.54 18.93
C ALA A 203 15.72 2.23 19.31
N LEU A 204 16.69 2.87 18.66
CA LEU A 204 18.13 2.74 18.99
C LEU A 204 18.49 3.28 20.38
N LYS A 205 17.76 4.30 20.87
CA LYS A 205 17.96 4.86 22.21
C LYS A 205 17.45 3.94 23.34
N LYS A 206 16.48 3.09 23.02
CA LYS A 206 15.91 2.11 23.96
C LYS A 206 16.80 0.87 24.13
N GLU A 207 17.54 0.49 23.08
CA GLU A 207 18.43 -0.66 23.08
C GLU A 207 19.77 -0.35 23.81
N LYS A 208 20.25 0.89 23.76
CA LYS A 208 21.46 1.33 24.48
C LYS A 208 21.24 1.55 25.99
N ARG A 209 20.03 1.37 26.52
CA ARG A 209 19.68 1.52 27.93
C ARG A 209 19.40 0.19 28.65
N LYS A 210 19.59 -0.93 27.99
CA LYS A 210 19.65 -2.25 28.58
C LYS A 210 21.08 -2.80 28.52
#